data_f2098c297daf96840ba5910fa971dac3
#
_entry.id   f2098c297daf96840ba5910fa971dac3
#
_cell.length_a   1.000
_cell.length_b   1.000
_cell.length_c   1.000
_cell.angle_alpha   90.00
_cell.angle_beta   90.00
_cell.angle_gamma   90.00
#
_symmetry.space_group_name_H-M   'P 1'
#
loop_
_entity.id
_entity.type
_entity.pdbx_description
1 polymer ?
#
loop_
_entity_poly.entity_id
_entity_poly.type
_entity_poly.pdbx_seq_one_letter_code
_entity_poly.pdbx_strand_id
1 'polypeptide(L)'
;MVRRDTSPGPDHYPFRNAAVTRLESFVVRGLPVSVENSRPDIATADVLARLDESLALIEQYQPWRLRHLRRDLNEIRVVRFPCRGAWLPVEGACVTELTFLNRRDISAAPVASSIIHEGMHARVDRMGVNRYARDRAREERLCRRAELEFGQSLPAELGRPVVERALESLTLADLEVAPAIDWNEALRRQNEIDRQAGA
;
A
#
# COMPACT_ATOMS: atom_id res chain seq x y z
N MET A 1 18.39 8.36 31.55
CA MET A 1 17.66 9.46 30.89
C MET A 1 17.30 8.99 29.49
N VAL A 2 16.12 8.38 29.35
CA VAL A 2 15.65 7.81 28.06
C VAL A 2 15.06 8.97 27.26
N ARG A 3 15.65 9.29 26.11
CA ARG A 3 15.07 10.25 25.17
C ARG A 3 13.76 9.61 24.66
N ARG A 4 12.63 10.25 24.92
CA ARG A 4 11.36 9.91 24.26
C ARG A 4 11.55 10.25 22.79
N ASP A 5 11.45 9.25 21.95
CA ASP A 5 11.32 9.41 20.49
C ASP A 5 10.02 10.19 20.24
N THR A 6 10.18 11.44 19.79
CA THR A 6 9.07 12.34 19.44
C THR A 6 8.78 12.30 17.94
N SER A 7 9.19 11.24 17.24
CA SER A 7 8.77 11.04 15.86
C SER A 7 7.24 11.00 15.85
N PRO A 8 6.55 11.83 15.07
CA PRO A 8 5.11 11.72 14.90
C PRO A 8 4.85 10.31 14.39
N GLY A 9 4.03 9.55 15.13
CA GLY A 9 3.60 8.23 14.70
C GLY A 9 2.89 8.34 13.34
N PRO A 10 2.64 7.21 12.65
CA PRO A 10 1.96 7.17 11.36
C PRO A 10 0.53 7.78 11.39
N ASP A 11 0.09 8.22 12.56
CA ASP A 11 -1.24 8.78 12.82
C ASP A 11 -1.45 10.20 12.27
N HIS A 12 -0.42 10.86 11.76
CA HIS A 12 -0.55 12.15 11.09
C HIS A 12 -0.08 12.01 9.64
N TYR A 13 -1.05 11.91 8.73
CA TYR A 13 -0.86 12.06 7.30
C TYR A 13 -0.58 13.56 7.01
N PRO A 14 0.70 13.98 6.91
CA PRO A 14 1.04 15.40 6.77
C PRO A 14 0.86 15.92 5.33
N PHE A 15 0.31 15.10 4.40
CA PHE A 15 0.48 15.29 2.97
C PHE A 15 -0.82 15.66 2.26
N ARG A 16 -1.61 16.58 2.83
CA ARG A 16 -2.56 17.31 2.00
C ARG A 16 -1.78 18.35 1.20
N ASN A 17 -1.49 18.03 -0.06
CA ASN A 17 -0.99 19.02 -1.00
C ASN A 17 -1.98 20.19 -1.05
N ALA A 18 -1.48 21.43 -0.87
CA ALA A 18 -2.28 22.65 -0.91
C ALA A 18 -2.81 23.02 -2.31
N ALA A 19 -2.42 22.29 -3.36
CA ALA A 19 -3.05 22.38 -4.67
C ALA A 19 -4.40 21.65 -4.59
N VAL A 20 -5.48 22.34 -4.94
CA VAL A 20 -6.86 21.82 -4.96
C VAL A 20 -6.98 20.69 -5.99
N THR A 21 -6.47 19.53 -5.64
CA THR A 21 -6.68 18.30 -6.41
C THR A 21 -8.08 17.80 -6.07
N ARG A 22 -8.91 17.59 -7.09
CA ARG A 22 -10.28 17.11 -6.90
C ARG A 22 -10.22 15.66 -6.41
N LEU A 23 -10.74 15.42 -5.20
CA LEU A 23 -10.98 14.08 -4.70
C LEU A 23 -12.16 13.48 -5.44
N GLU A 24 -11.95 12.38 -6.16
CA GLU A 24 -12.99 11.64 -6.87
C GLU A 24 -13.28 10.34 -6.13
N SER A 25 -14.55 9.95 -6.02
CA SER A 25 -14.97 8.75 -5.30
C SER A 25 -15.57 7.72 -6.25
N PHE A 26 -15.18 6.46 -6.06
CA PHE A 26 -15.56 5.32 -6.88
C PHE A 26 -15.87 4.10 -6.00
N VAL A 27 -16.42 3.07 -6.62
CA VAL A 27 -16.51 1.73 -6.02
C VAL A 27 -15.90 0.73 -6.99
N VAL A 28 -14.86 0.01 -6.54
CA VAL A 28 -14.20 -1.01 -7.35
C VAL A 28 -14.31 -2.35 -6.62
N ARG A 29 -14.96 -3.33 -7.25
CA ARG A 29 -15.22 -4.67 -6.67
C ARG A 29 -15.79 -4.64 -5.25
N GLY A 30 -16.72 -3.70 -4.99
CA GLY A 30 -17.36 -3.54 -3.69
C GLY A 30 -16.51 -2.89 -2.59
N LEU A 31 -15.35 -2.33 -2.94
CA LEU A 31 -14.51 -1.51 -2.08
C LEU A 31 -14.72 -0.02 -2.43
N PRO A 32 -14.96 0.86 -1.44
CA PRO A 32 -14.89 2.29 -1.65
C PRO A 32 -13.47 2.68 -2.06
N VAL A 33 -13.37 3.57 -3.06
CA VAL A 33 -12.08 4.05 -3.58
C VAL A 33 -12.13 5.55 -3.69
N SER A 34 -11.13 6.25 -3.17
CA SER A 34 -10.93 7.67 -3.39
C SER A 34 -9.65 7.88 -4.22
N VAL A 35 -9.71 8.76 -5.20
CA VAL A 35 -8.57 9.10 -6.06
C VAL A 35 -8.31 10.59 -5.99
N GLU A 36 -7.09 10.94 -5.58
CA GLU A 36 -6.55 12.30 -5.66
C GLU A 36 -5.43 12.30 -6.69
N ASN A 37 -5.80 12.56 -7.94
CA ASN A 37 -4.84 12.55 -9.05
C ASN A 37 -4.19 13.93 -9.22
N SER A 38 -2.95 14.07 -8.75
CA SER A 38 -2.14 15.28 -8.90
C SER A 38 -1.24 15.25 -10.16
N ARG A 39 -1.34 14.20 -10.99
CA ARG A 39 -0.52 14.00 -12.18
C ARG A 39 -1.37 14.13 -13.44
N PRO A 40 -1.29 15.28 -14.16
CA PRO A 40 -2.09 15.51 -15.37
C PRO A 40 -1.72 14.57 -16.55
N ASP A 41 -0.52 13.99 -16.51
CA ASP A 41 -0.02 13.02 -17.49
C ASP A 41 -0.54 11.59 -17.24
N ILE A 42 -1.24 11.35 -16.12
CA ILE A 42 -1.82 10.05 -15.75
C ILE A 42 -3.35 10.14 -15.82
N ALA A 43 -3.98 9.30 -16.65
CA ALA A 43 -5.43 9.23 -16.69
C ALA A 43 -5.97 8.47 -15.48
N THR A 44 -6.93 9.06 -14.74
CA THR A 44 -7.61 8.41 -13.62
C THR A 44 -8.26 7.07 -14.02
N ALA A 45 -8.79 6.99 -15.26
CA ALA A 45 -9.38 5.76 -15.80
C ALA A 45 -8.36 4.59 -15.86
N ASP A 46 -7.11 4.88 -16.24
CA ASP A 46 -6.04 3.87 -16.32
C ASP A 46 -5.65 3.36 -14.93
N VAL A 47 -5.62 4.26 -13.95
CA VAL A 47 -5.36 3.93 -12.54
C VAL A 47 -6.47 3.02 -11.98
N LEU A 48 -7.73 3.36 -12.24
CA LEU A 48 -8.89 2.55 -11.83
C LEU A 48 -8.92 1.19 -12.51
N ALA A 49 -8.58 1.13 -13.81
CA ALA A 49 -8.49 -0.14 -14.53
C ALA A 49 -7.41 -1.06 -13.93
N ARG A 50 -6.23 -0.51 -13.60
CA ARG A 50 -5.16 -1.28 -12.94
C ARG A 50 -5.56 -1.73 -11.54
N LEU A 51 -6.26 -0.90 -10.78
CA LEU A 51 -6.79 -1.28 -9.47
C LEU A 51 -7.80 -2.42 -9.60
N ASP A 52 -8.73 -2.35 -10.57
CA ASP A 52 -9.70 -3.41 -10.83
C ASP A 52 -9.01 -4.72 -11.22
N GLU A 53 -8.02 -4.70 -12.12
CA GLU A 53 -7.20 -5.87 -12.48
C GLU A 53 -6.54 -6.49 -11.24
N SER A 54 -5.98 -5.66 -10.36
CA SER A 54 -5.31 -6.12 -9.15
C SER A 54 -6.28 -6.78 -8.17
N LEU A 55 -7.43 -6.18 -7.96
CA LEU A 55 -8.48 -6.75 -7.10
C LEU A 55 -9.13 -7.99 -7.74
N ALA A 56 -9.18 -8.07 -9.09
CA ALA A 56 -9.62 -9.26 -9.82
C ALA A 56 -8.70 -10.46 -9.53
N LEU A 57 -7.38 -10.26 -9.54
CA LEU A 57 -6.43 -11.31 -9.18
C LEU A 57 -6.65 -11.79 -7.74
N ILE A 58 -6.88 -10.88 -6.80
CA ILE A 58 -7.18 -11.27 -5.42
C ILE A 58 -8.49 -12.06 -5.36
N GLU A 59 -9.54 -11.60 -6.06
CA GLU A 59 -10.84 -12.29 -6.09
C GLU A 59 -10.74 -13.68 -6.68
N GLN A 60 -9.99 -13.85 -7.77
CA GLN A 60 -9.85 -15.12 -8.47
C GLN A 60 -9.04 -16.14 -7.68
N TYR A 61 -7.90 -15.75 -7.10
CA TYR A 61 -6.95 -16.70 -6.53
C TYR A 61 -7.04 -16.81 -5.00
N GLN A 62 -7.48 -15.74 -4.31
CA GLN A 62 -7.67 -15.73 -2.87
C GLN A 62 -8.94 -14.96 -2.46
N PRO A 63 -10.15 -15.44 -2.85
CA PRO A 63 -11.41 -14.70 -2.64
C PRO A 63 -11.69 -14.36 -1.17
N TRP A 64 -11.16 -15.15 -0.22
CA TRP A 64 -11.29 -14.83 1.21
C TRP A 64 -10.55 -13.54 1.59
N ARG A 65 -9.41 -13.23 0.94
CA ARG A 65 -8.68 -11.97 1.18
C ARG A 65 -9.48 -10.78 0.70
N LEU A 66 -10.13 -10.85 -0.46
CA LEU A 66 -11.00 -9.76 -0.91
C LEU A 66 -12.17 -9.53 0.07
N ARG A 67 -12.74 -10.61 0.63
CA ARG A 67 -13.75 -10.46 1.71
C ARG A 67 -13.17 -9.79 2.95
N HIS A 68 -11.92 -10.10 3.31
CA HIS A 68 -11.24 -9.43 4.42
C HIS A 68 -11.01 -7.94 4.12
N LEU A 69 -10.52 -7.58 2.94
CA LEU A 69 -10.35 -6.19 2.52
C LEU A 69 -11.67 -5.42 2.61
N ARG A 70 -12.76 -5.96 2.06
CA ARG A 70 -14.10 -5.35 2.13
C ARG A 70 -14.61 -5.16 3.56
N ARG A 71 -14.23 -6.01 4.50
CA ARG A 71 -14.63 -5.91 5.90
C ARG A 71 -13.73 -4.98 6.70
N ASP A 72 -12.42 -5.00 6.42
CA ASP A 72 -11.40 -4.42 7.30
C ASP A 72 -11.00 -3.00 6.85
N LEU A 73 -11.19 -2.64 5.59
CA LEU A 73 -10.90 -1.30 5.05
C LEU A 73 -12.18 -0.44 5.00
N ASN A 74 -12.03 0.84 5.32
CA ASN A 74 -13.06 1.85 5.02
C ASN A 74 -12.96 2.27 3.53
N GLU A 75 -11.74 2.39 3.00
CA GLU A 75 -11.48 2.73 1.60
C GLU A 75 -10.09 2.27 1.14
N ILE A 76 -9.91 2.22 -0.18
CA ILE A 76 -8.60 2.30 -0.83
C ILE A 76 -8.42 3.74 -1.30
N ARG A 77 -7.35 4.40 -0.84
CA ARG A 77 -7.02 5.77 -1.23
C ARG A 77 -5.87 5.78 -2.22
N VAL A 78 -6.12 6.28 -3.42
CA VAL A 78 -5.11 6.42 -4.47
C VAL A 78 -4.64 7.86 -4.50
N VAL A 79 -3.37 8.06 -4.22
CA VAL A 79 -2.75 9.40 -4.11
C VAL A 79 -1.26 9.33 -4.41
N ARG A 80 -0.64 10.47 -4.76
CA ARG A 80 0.83 10.56 -4.76
C ARG A 80 1.34 10.36 -3.34
N PHE A 81 2.20 9.37 -3.16
CA PHE A 81 2.68 8.94 -1.86
C PHE A 81 4.15 8.51 -1.95
N PRO A 82 5.01 8.79 -0.95
CA PRO A 82 6.44 8.50 -1.04
C PRO A 82 6.80 7.01 -0.96
N CYS A 83 5.83 6.15 -0.68
CA CYS A 83 5.97 4.69 -0.68
C CYS A 83 4.91 4.05 -1.58
N ARG A 84 5.04 2.76 -1.90
CA ARG A 84 4.07 2.04 -2.76
C ARG A 84 2.68 1.91 -2.14
N GLY A 85 2.63 1.84 -0.82
CA GLY A 85 1.40 1.74 -0.04
C GLY A 85 1.64 2.07 1.42
N ALA A 86 0.56 2.28 2.15
CA ALA A 86 0.55 2.43 3.60
C ALA A 86 -0.83 2.10 4.17
N TRP A 87 -0.86 1.56 5.39
CA TRP A 87 -2.07 1.49 6.20
C TRP A 87 -2.20 2.72 7.08
N LEU A 88 -3.34 3.41 7.02
CA LEU A 88 -3.68 4.55 7.86
C LEU A 88 -4.76 4.16 8.88
N PRO A 89 -4.37 3.77 10.11
CA PRO A 89 -5.28 3.17 11.08
C PRO A 89 -6.40 4.10 11.55
N VAL A 90 -6.14 5.40 11.71
CA VAL A 90 -7.14 6.39 12.14
C VAL A 90 -8.24 6.55 11.09
N GLU A 91 -7.89 6.50 9.81
CA GLU A 91 -8.81 6.70 8.70
C GLU A 91 -9.42 5.38 8.23
N GLY A 92 -8.80 4.25 8.59
CA GLY A 92 -9.17 2.93 8.08
C GLY A 92 -8.88 2.80 6.58
N ALA A 93 -7.88 3.51 6.09
CA ALA A 93 -7.59 3.62 4.67
C ALA A 93 -6.32 2.85 4.27
N CYS A 94 -6.42 2.07 3.20
CA CYS A 94 -5.29 1.50 2.49
C CYS A 94 -4.84 2.49 1.43
N VAL A 95 -3.71 3.16 1.64
CA VAL A 95 -3.11 4.03 0.62
C VAL A 95 -2.41 3.18 -0.43
N THR A 96 -2.62 3.52 -1.70
CA THR A 96 -1.90 2.94 -2.85
C THR A 96 -1.36 4.09 -3.69
N GLU A 97 -0.08 4.04 -4.02
CA GLU A 97 0.61 5.13 -4.70
C GLU A 97 0.18 5.22 -6.18
N LEU A 98 -0.17 6.43 -6.63
CA LEU A 98 -0.73 6.73 -7.94
C LEU A 98 0.17 6.27 -9.11
N THR A 99 1.47 6.60 -9.06
CA THR A 99 2.38 6.24 -10.16
C THR A 99 2.72 4.76 -10.17
N PHE A 100 2.66 4.09 -9.01
CA PHE A 100 2.81 2.64 -8.92
C PHE A 100 1.68 1.90 -9.63
N LEU A 101 0.43 2.39 -9.50
CA LEU A 101 -0.71 1.88 -10.26
C LEU A 101 -0.55 2.13 -11.77
N ASN A 102 0.03 3.26 -12.18
CA ASN A 102 0.20 3.61 -13.58
C ASN A 102 1.37 2.89 -14.28
N ARG A 103 2.20 2.12 -13.57
CA ARG A 103 3.34 1.42 -14.17
C ARG A 103 2.87 0.40 -15.20
N ARG A 104 3.42 0.50 -16.43
CA ARG A 104 3.13 -0.41 -17.54
C ARG A 104 4.17 -1.52 -17.71
N ASP A 105 5.30 -1.39 -17.05
CA ASP A 105 6.41 -2.35 -17.05
C ASP A 105 6.23 -3.50 -16.05
N ILE A 106 5.19 -3.47 -15.24
CA ILE A 106 4.82 -4.53 -14.31
C ILE A 106 3.38 -5.01 -14.55
N SER A 107 3.08 -6.25 -14.18
CA SER A 107 1.71 -6.76 -14.15
C SER A 107 0.91 -6.19 -12.97
N ALA A 108 -0.38 -6.54 -12.87
CA ALA A 108 -1.21 -6.17 -11.73
C ALA A 108 -0.85 -6.93 -10.43
N ALA A 109 -0.11 -8.03 -10.51
CA ALA A 109 0.20 -8.88 -9.35
C ALA A 109 1.03 -8.17 -8.25
N PRO A 110 2.07 -7.37 -8.54
CA PRO A 110 2.77 -6.58 -7.53
C PRO A 110 1.87 -5.54 -6.83
N VAL A 111 0.90 -4.94 -7.54
CA VAL A 111 -0.07 -4.02 -6.96
C VAL A 111 -1.02 -4.77 -6.03
N ALA A 112 -1.58 -5.89 -6.50
CA ALA A 112 -2.43 -6.76 -5.68
C ALA A 112 -1.72 -7.22 -4.39
N SER A 113 -0.44 -7.60 -4.50
CA SER A 113 0.42 -7.97 -3.38
C SER A 113 0.57 -6.83 -2.36
N SER A 114 0.79 -5.60 -2.83
CA SER A 114 0.88 -4.42 -1.97
C SER A 114 -0.44 -4.15 -1.23
N ILE A 115 -1.58 -4.28 -1.91
CA ILE A 115 -2.91 -4.12 -1.28
C ILE A 115 -3.15 -5.20 -0.21
N ILE A 116 -2.73 -6.45 -0.46
CA ILE A 116 -2.80 -7.53 0.52
C ILE A 116 -1.93 -7.22 1.74
N HIS A 117 -0.73 -6.67 1.54
CA HIS A 117 0.18 -6.24 2.60
C HIS A 117 -0.51 -5.24 3.55
N GLU A 118 -1.02 -4.14 3.00
CA GLU A 118 -1.70 -3.12 3.79
C GLU A 118 -3.01 -3.65 4.42
N GLY A 119 -3.72 -4.52 3.71
CA GLY A 119 -4.88 -5.22 4.25
C GLY A 119 -4.57 -6.15 5.43
N MET A 120 -3.34 -6.68 5.51
CA MET A 120 -2.90 -7.43 6.70
C MET A 120 -2.66 -6.52 7.90
N HIS A 121 -2.08 -5.33 7.71
CA HIS A 121 -1.99 -4.32 8.77
C HIS A 121 -3.38 -3.94 9.28
N ALA A 122 -4.34 -3.67 8.37
CA ALA A 122 -5.74 -3.40 8.74
C ALA A 122 -6.36 -4.52 9.56
N ARG A 123 -6.11 -5.77 9.16
CA ARG A 123 -6.62 -6.94 9.88
C ARG A 123 -6.05 -7.08 11.29
N VAL A 124 -4.73 -6.91 11.44
CA VAL A 124 -4.05 -6.95 12.75
C VAL A 124 -4.61 -5.87 13.68
N ASP A 125 -4.84 -4.66 13.15
CA ASP A 125 -5.47 -3.57 13.86
C ASP A 125 -6.88 -3.91 14.37
N ARG A 126 -7.72 -4.43 13.47
CA ARG A 126 -9.10 -4.80 13.81
C ARG A 126 -9.19 -5.95 14.81
N MET A 127 -8.22 -6.85 14.81
CA MET A 127 -8.14 -7.94 15.79
C MET A 127 -7.72 -7.45 17.18
N GLY A 128 -7.35 -6.18 17.32
CA GLY A 128 -6.94 -5.60 18.61
C GLY A 128 -5.65 -6.19 19.16
N VAL A 129 -4.83 -6.80 18.30
CA VAL A 129 -3.55 -7.40 18.72
C VAL A 129 -2.64 -6.29 19.22
N ASN A 130 -2.62 -6.19 20.50
CA ASN A 130 -1.80 -5.38 21.41
C ASN A 130 -1.13 -4.13 20.79
N ARG A 131 -1.87 -3.01 20.74
CA ARG A 131 -1.39 -1.72 20.23
C ARG A 131 -0.15 -1.18 20.96
N TYR A 132 0.11 -1.64 22.19
CA TYR A 132 1.19 -1.15 23.05
C TYR A 132 2.50 -1.96 22.98
N ALA A 133 2.46 -3.14 22.39
CA ALA A 133 3.61 -4.04 22.31
C ALA A 133 3.80 -4.56 20.85
N ARG A 134 3.49 -3.73 19.83
CA ARG A 134 3.69 -4.13 18.44
C ARG A 134 5.17 -4.35 18.16
N ASP A 135 5.52 -5.59 17.95
CA ASP A 135 6.75 -5.96 17.28
C ASP A 135 6.55 -5.69 15.77
N ARG A 136 7.00 -4.52 15.32
CA ARG A 136 6.88 -4.09 13.93
C ARG A 136 7.48 -5.10 12.96
N ALA A 137 8.64 -5.64 13.27
CA ALA A 137 9.30 -6.62 12.43
C ALA A 137 8.47 -7.91 12.29
N ARG A 138 7.85 -8.36 13.39
CA ARG A 138 6.95 -9.52 13.35
C ARG A 138 5.70 -9.24 12.52
N GLU A 139 5.11 -8.06 12.64
CA GLU A 139 3.94 -7.66 11.86
C GLU A 139 4.29 -7.58 10.37
N GLU A 140 5.41 -6.92 10.01
CA GLU A 140 5.90 -6.87 8.64
C GLU A 140 6.12 -8.27 8.04
N ARG A 141 6.70 -9.20 8.82
CA ARG A 141 6.85 -10.59 8.36
C ARG A 141 5.52 -11.30 8.14
N LEU A 142 4.47 -10.99 8.91
CA LEU A 142 3.13 -11.52 8.64
C LEU A 142 2.60 -10.99 7.30
N CYS A 143 2.78 -9.69 7.03
CA CYS A 143 2.40 -9.07 5.76
C CYS A 143 3.19 -9.70 4.60
N ARG A 144 4.52 -9.89 4.74
CA ARG A 144 5.35 -10.54 3.70
C ARG A 144 4.98 -11.99 3.46
N ARG A 145 4.59 -12.75 4.48
CA ARG A 145 4.07 -14.12 4.30
C ARG A 145 2.76 -14.12 3.53
N ALA A 146 1.87 -13.15 3.78
CA ALA A 146 0.64 -13.02 3.03
C ALA A 146 0.88 -12.69 1.54
N GLU A 147 1.87 -11.84 1.25
CA GLU A 147 2.34 -11.59 -0.12
C GLU A 147 2.89 -12.87 -0.77
N LEU A 148 3.72 -13.62 -0.05
CA LEU A 148 4.31 -14.87 -0.54
C LEU A 148 3.22 -15.89 -0.89
N GLU A 149 2.27 -16.13 0.03
CA GLU A 149 1.14 -17.03 -0.19
C GLU A 149 0.30 -16.63 -1.42
N PHE A 150 0.09 -15.31 -1.60
CA PHE A 150 -0.61 -14.80 -2.77
C PHE A 150 0.20 -15.06 -4.05
N GLY A 151 1.48 -14.70 -4.07
CA GLY A 151 2.33 -14.93 -5.22
C GLY A 151 2.39 -16.41 -5.63
N GLN A 152 2.45 -17.32 -4.64
CA GLN A 152 2.43 -18.78 -4.87
C GLN A 152 1.08 -19.29 -5.41
N SER A 153 -0.02 -18.60 -5.16
CA SER A 153 -1.34 -18.98 -5.68
C SER A 153 -1.57 -18.56 -7.13
N LEU A 154 -0.75 -17.65 -7.66
CA LEU A 154 -0.84 -17.15 -9.03
C LEU A 154 -0.17 -18.11 -10.03
N PRO A 155 -0.52 -18.02 -11.33
CA PRO A 155 0.30 -18.62 -12.38
C PRO A 155 1.75 -18.16 -12.28
N ALA A 156 2.69 -19.06 -12.54
CA ALA A 156 4.13 -18.85 -12.27
C ALA A 156 4.69 -17.52 -12.84
N GLU A 157 4.26 -17.16 -14.05
CA GLU A 157 4.73 -15.93 -14.72
C GLU A 157 4.28 -14.65 -13.99
N LEU A 158 3.06 -14.64 -13.46
CA LEU A 158 2.51 -13.52 -12.69
C LEU A 158 3.02 -13.51 -11.25
N GLY A 159 3.15 -14.68 -10.65
CA GLY A 159 3.49 -14.84 -9.23
C GLY A 159 4.97 -14.66 -8.94
N ARG A 160 5.87 -15.01 -9.87
CA ARG A 160 7.32 -15.02 -9.67
C ARG A 160 7.85 -13.70 -9.08
N PRO A 161 7.55 -12.50 -9.63
CA PRO A 161 8.07 -11.24 -9.08
C PRO A 161 7.60 -10.96 -7.65
N VAL A 162 6.40 -11.43 -7.29
CA VAL A 162 5.84 -11.29 -5.94
C VAL A 162 6.55 -12.25 -4.98
N VAL A 163 6.71 -13.51 -5.39
CA VAL A 163 7.38 -14.56 -4.59
C VAL A 163 8.83 -14.19 -4.30
N GLU A 164 9.60 -13.82 -5.33
CA GLU A 164 11.01 -13.44 -5.19
C GLU A 164 11.18 -12.29 -4.19
N ARG A 165 10.40 -11.22 -4.35
CA ARG A 165 10.44 -10.07 -3.46
C ARG A 165 10.03 -10.42 -2.02
N ALA A 166 9.00 -11.24 -1.85
CA ALA A 166 8.54 -11.62 -0.52
C ALA A 166 9.57 -12.50 0.19
N LEU A 167 10.18 -13.46 -0.53
CA LEU A 167 11.25 -14.31 0.01
C LEU A 167 12.47 -13.47 0.41
N GLU A 168 12.94 -12.57 -0.46
CA GLU A 168 14.03 -11.65 -0.16
C GLU A 168 13.74 -10.86 1.12
N SER A 169 12.55 -10.26 1.21
CA SER A 169 12.14 -9.47 2.39
C SER A 169 12.08 -10.29 3.67
N LEU A 170 11.74 -11.58 3.61
CA LEU A 170 11.66 -12.46 4.77
C LEU A 170 13.03 -12.87 5.33
N THR A 171 14.12 -12.69 4.57
CA THR A 171 15.50 -12.94 5.00
C THR A 171 16.14 -11.73 5.70
N LEU A 172 15.52 -10.56 5.61
CA LEU A 172 16.04 -9.33 6.20
C LEU A 172 16.04 -9.37 7.74
N ALA A 173 17.00 -8.67 8.34
CA ALA A 173 17.01 -8.42 9.79
C ALA A 173 15.82 -7.52 10.22
N ASP A 174 15.52 -7.48 11.51
CA ASP A 174 14.34 -6.78 12.03
C ASP A 174 14.31 -5.29 11.68
N LEU A 175 15.46 -4.61 11.71
CA LEU A 175 15.56 -3.20 11.34
C LEU A 175 15.43 -2.94 9.84
N GLU A 176 15.74 -3.94 9.04
CA GLU A 176 15.67 -3.85 7.57
C GLU A 176 14.28 -4.21 7.03
N VAL A 177 13.60 -5.18 7.67
CA VAL A 177 12.23 -5.57 7.28
C VAL A 177 11.21 -4.52 7.70
N ALA A 178 11.47 -3.78 8.79
CA ALA A 178 10.64 -2.71 9.34
C ALA A 178 11.45 -1.42 9.55
N PRO A 179 12.00 -0.82 8.48
CA PRO A 179 12.83 0.37 8.61
C PRO A 179 12.03 1.55 9.16
N ALA A 180 12.72 2.42 9.91
CA ALA A 180 12.18 3.74 10.21
C ALA A 180 12.18 4.56 8.91
N ILE A 181 11.02 5.11 8.55
CA ILE A 181 10.89 5.94 7.36
C ILE A 181 11.18 7.39 7.73
N ASP A 182 12.20 7.98 7.10
CA ASP A 182 12.37 9.42 7.10
C ASP A 182 11.40 10.04 6.07
N TRP A 183 10.27 10.50 6.57
CA TRP A 183 9.20 11.07 5.75
C TRP A 183 9.61 12.34 5.02
N ASN A 184 10.48 13.17 5.62
CA ASN A 184 10.95 14.40 4.99
C ASN A 184 11.83 14.08 3.77
N GLU A 185 12.74 13.13 3.94
CA GLU A 185 13.58 12.66 2.84
C GLU A 185 12.77 11.95 1.75
N ALA A 186 11.81 11.12 2.13
CA ALA A 186 10.94 10.42 1.19
C ALA A 186 10.12 11.40 0.33
N LEU A 187 9.56 12.45 0.94
CA LEU A 187 8.87 13.53 0.22
C LEU A 187 9.79 14.35 -0.68
N ARG A 188 10.97 14.69 -0.18
CA ARG A 188 11.94 15.43 -0.99
C ARG A 188 12.25 14.67 -2.28
N ARG A 189 12.47 13.37 -2.20
CA ARG A 189 12.70 12.50 -3.36
C ARG A 189 11.49 12.44 -4.28
N GLN A 190 10.30 12.31 -3.74
CA GLN A 190 9.07 12.34 -4.53
C GLN A 190 8.93 13.64 -5.31
N ASN A 191 9.08 14.79 -4.64
CA ASN A 191 8.97 16.11 -5.28
C ASN A 191 10.06 16.32 -6.36
N GLU A 192 11.24 15.76 -6.16
CA GLU A 192 12.31 15.80 -7.18
C GLU A 192 11.93 15.01 -8.42
N ILE A 193 11.40 13.79 -8.26
CA ILE A 193 10.92 12.94 -9.36
C ILE A 193 9.78 13.65 -10.12
N ASP A 194 8.83 14.26 -9.41
CA ASP A 194 7.70 14.95 -10.03
C ASP A 194 8.16 16.18 -10.83
N ARG A 195 9.10 16.96 -10.31
CA ARG A 195 9.71 18.08 -11.05
C ARG A 195 10.44 17.62 -12.32
N GLN A 196 11.18 16.51 -12.26
CA GLN A 196 11.87 15.95 -13.43
C GLN A 196 10.87 15.41 -14.47
N ALA A 197 9.72 14.94 -14.05
CA ALA A 197 8.64 14.49 -14.93
C ALA A 197 7.79 15.64 -15.49
N GLY A 198 8.03 16.89 -15.09
CA GLY A 198 7.28 18.05 -15.54
C GLY A 198 5.88 18.18 -14.94
N ALA A 199 5.69 17.60 -13.77
CA ALA A 199 4.42 17.59 -13.03
C ALA A 199 4.42 18.61 -11.89
#